data_5d5c1c3290c0d74826010ea5581c5504
#
_entry.id   5d5c1c3290c0d74826010ea5581c5504
#
_cell.length_a   1.000
_cell.length_b   1.000
_cell.length_c   1.000
_cell.angle_alpha   90.00
_cell.angle_beta   90.00
_cell.angle_gamma   90.00
#
_symmetry.space_group_name_H-M   'P 1'
#
loop_
_entity.id
_entity.type
_entity.pdbx_description
1 polymer ?
#
loop_
_entity_poly.entity_id
_entity_poly.type
_entity_poly.pdbx_seq_one_letter_code
_entity_poly.pdbx_strand_id
1 'polypeptide(L)'
;MTLPELQLALTGPSSKRVHLIGVAGSGMSGIAALLLALGHQVGGSDKVVTVEVERLQKKGLNFVSPQTAESVRDAEIVIYSSAIKAGNPAFDEAKMLGIPMVRRADALAAVMAAKKGVVVCGMHGKTTTSAMAAHVLRSGGLKPSHYVGAEIPILGTNARWDSEGEYFVAEGDESDGTLINYHPTHAIVLNIEPEHLDFYKDLAAIDAVYAKLIGQTSGLVFFCGDDPGAQRVCSQHPRAISYGCSPECDYRILGLKTENFRSRFSVAKGGEPLGDIALNIPGAHNAVNALAVIALATELGIPFDRIAAALESFRGARRRFEIRYESTTHLLVDDYGHHPTEIAATLATARTGGWKRVLAMFQPHRYTRTLALKDEFGRAFRDADHVFVSDVYAASEKPIPGVSGAMIVEALKACGHPSAQHVPEVESIHRSVAVVIEDGDLVISLGAGNIHEAGARLAQDLTTREKLLGVMGSGTIKLHEPLSKHTTMRVGGPAQFWVEPETEEGFADLVQYCFDEAIPFMVMGRGSNLLVRDGGIPGVVAHLARGEFLRCEVNGDEIAAGVGVKFKQLSALARASSLGGVEWMEGIPGNLGGGLRMNAGAMGAQTFDQVVRLRFCDHDG
;
A
#
# COMPACT_ATOMS: atom_id res chain seq x y z
N MET A 1 -17.28 -30.09 17.14
CA MET A 1 -18.35 -30.04 16.12
C MET A 1 -17.81 -30.60 14.83
N THR A 2 -18.54 -31.45 14.17
CA THR A 2 -18.27 -31.92 12.80
C THR A 2 -18.60 -30.80 11.78
N LEU A 3 -18.09 -30.87 10.56
CA LEU A 3 -18.42 -29.88 9.52
C LEU A 3 -19.94 -29.74 9.26
N PRO A 4 -20.75 -30.83 9.15
CA PRO A 4 -22.18 -30.71 9.00
C PRO A 4 -22.90 -30.06 10.20
N GLU A 5 -22.48 -30.37 11.44
CA GLU A 5 -23.01 -29.71 12.64
C GLU A 5 -22.73 -28.23 12.66
N LEU A 6 -21.48 -27.85 12.29
CA LEU A 6 -21.05 -26.45 12.22
C LEU A 6 -21.81 -25.72 11.09
N GLN A 7 -21.95 -26.33 9.93
CA GLN A 7 -22.77 -25.78 8.83
C GLN A 7 -24.19 -25.49 9.30
N LEU A 8 -24.85 -26.46 9.92
CA LEU A 8 -26.22 -26.29 10.44
C LEU A 8 -26.28 -25.17 11.49
N ALA A 9 -25.27 -25.05 12.36
CA ALA A 9 -25.22 -24.02 13.38
C ALA A 9 -25.02 -22.60 12.80
N LEU A 10 -24.22 -22.45 11.72
CA LEU A 10 -23.87 -21.15 11.14
C LEU A 10 -24.77 -20.75 9.95
N THR A 11 -25.48 -21.67 9.30
CA THR A 11 -26.30 -21.34 8.12
C THR A 11 -27.74 -21.85 8.24
N GLY A 12 -28.07 -22.50 9.35
CA GLY A 12 -29.43 -22.94 9.66
C GLY A 12 -30.33 -21.76 10.11
N PRO A 13 -31.62 -22.04 10.35
CA PRO A 13 -32.62 -20.99 10.62
C PRO A 13 -32.51 -20.36 12.02
N SER A 14 -31.72 -20.95 12.92
CA SER A 14 -31.58 -20.47 14.31
C SER A 14 -30.45 -19.47 14.45
N SER A 15 -30.75 -18.26 14.92
CA SER A 15 -29.71 -17.27 15.28
C SER A 15 -28.87 -17.79 16.46
N LYS A 16 -27.55 -17.61 16.38
CA LYS A 16 -26.60 -17.98 17.41
C LYS A 16 -25.84 -16.74 17.92
N ARG A 17 -25.39 -16.80 19.17
CA ARG A 17 -24.42 -15.83 19.72
C ARG A 17 -23.01 -16.33 19.41
N VAL A 18 -22.36 -15.68 18.45
CA VAL A 18 -21.02 -16.05 17.98
C VAL A 18 -20.03 -14.97 18.35
N HIS A 19 -18.91 -15.32 18.96
CA HIS A 19 -17.84 -14.39 19.29
C HIS A 19 -16.58 -14.66 18.46
N LEU A 20 -15.99 -13.61 17.87
CA LEU A 20 -14.77 -13.70 17.04
C LEU A 20 -13.58 -13.10 17.80
N ILE A 21 -12.56 -13.92 18.11
CA ILE A 21 -11.32 -13.45 18.72
C ILE A 21 -10.32 -13.08 17.61
N GLY A 22 -9.89 -11.79 17.57
CA GLY A 22 -9.03 -11.26 16.51
C GLY A 22 -9.83 -10.70 15.33
N VAL A 23 -11.00 -10.09 15.60
CA VAL A 23 -11.98 -9.67 14.58
C VAL A 23 -11.48 -8.53 13.68
N ALA A 24 -10.48 -7.76 14.08
CA ALA A 24 -9.90 -6.68 13.27
C ALA A 24 -9.06 -7.18 12.09
N GLY A 25 -8.63 -8.44 12.10
CA GLY A 25 -7.94 -9.04 10.95
C GLY A 25 -8.87 -9.18 9.74
N SER A 26 -8.36 -8.93 8.51
CA SER A 26 -9.15 -8.92 7.27
C SER A 26 -9.96 -10.21 7.05
N GLY A 27 -9.37 -11.37 7.35
CA GLY A 27 -10.08 -12.64 7.24
C GLY A 27 -11.17 -12.82 8.30
N MET A 28 -10.94 -12.38 9.53
CA MET A 28 -11.92 -12.51 10.62
C MET A 28 -13.08 -11.53 10.46
N SER A 29 -12.80 -10.29 10.04
CA SER A 29 -13.85 -9.30 9.74
C SER A 29 -14.78 -9.75 8.61
N GLY A 30 -14.24 -10.45 7.60
CA GLY A 30 -15.04 -11.06 6.55
C GLY A 30 -16.00 -12.13 7.08
N ILE A 31 -15.57 -13.02 7.98
CA ILE A 31 -16.46 -14.00 8.65
C ILE A 31 -17.53 -13.28 9.47
N ALA A 32 -17.14 -12.24 10.25
CA ALA A 32 -18.11 -11.45 11.01
C ALA A 32 -19.20 -10.84 10.10
N ALA A 33 -18.81 -10.29 8.94
CA ALA A 33 -19.74 -9.75 7.95
C ALA A 33 -20.73 -10.80 7.43
N LEU A 34 -20.25 -12.01 7.13
CA LEU A 34 -21.11 -13.13 6.67
C LEU A 34 -22.10 -13.55 7.76
N LEU A 35 -21.64 -13.70 9.01
CA LEU A 35 -22.48 -14.13 10.13
C LEU A 35 -23.53 -13.08 10.50
N LEU A 36 -23.19 -11.78 10.47
CA LEU A 36 -24.16 -10.69 10.63
C LEU A 36 -25.24 -10.73 9.53
N ALA A 37 -24.84 -10.96 8.28
CA ALA A 37 -25.77 -11.06 7.16
C ALA A 37 -26.65 -12.32 7.22
N LEU A 38 -26.19 -13.39 7.88
CA LEU A 38 -26.96 -14.60 8.19
C LEU A 38 -27.90 -14.45 9.39
N GLY A 39 -27.87 -13.29 10.09
CA GLY A 39 -28.79 -12.98 11.19
C GLY A 39 -28.32 -13.45 12.56
N HIS A 40 -27.03 -13.77 12.72
CA HIS A 40 -26.46 -14.12 14.03
C HIS A 40 -26.22 -12.87 14.90
N GLN A 41 -26.19 -13.05 16.22
CA GLN A 41 -25.70 -12.08 17.17
C GLN A 41 -24.16 -12.20 17.24
N VAL A 42 -23.46 -11.24 16.67
CA VAL A 42 -22.00 -11.33 16.50
C VAL A 42 -21.27 -10.40 17.47
N GLY A 43 -20.49 -11.00 18.37
CA GLY A 43 -19.49 -10.31 19.17
C GLY A 43 -18.10 -10.43 18.55
N GLY A 44 -17.23 -9.49 18.83
CA GLY A 44 -15.84 -9.54 18.38
C GLY A 44 -14.91 -8.82 19.32
N SER A 45 -13.68 -9.32 19.46
CA SER A 45 -12.65 -8.68 20.28
C SER A 45 -11.32 -8.61 19.56
N ASP A 46 -10.61 -7.48 19.75
CA ASP A 46 -9.26 -7.27 19.21
C ASP A 46 -8.48 -6.25 20.08
N LYS A 47 -7.18 -6.12 19.84
CA LYS A 47 -6.32 -5.12 20.48
C LYS A 47 -6.41 -3.75 19.80
N VAL A 48 -6.85 -3.71 18.55
CA VAL A 48 -6.92 -2.50 17.70
C VAL A 48 -8.32 -2.31 17.14
N VAL A 49 -8.68 -1.06 16.92
CA VAL A 49 -9.89 -0.67 16.18
C VAL A 49 -9.46 -0.33 14.76
N THR A 50 -10.08 -0.96 13.77
CA THR A 50 -9.84 -0.66 12.34
C THR A 50 -11.10 -0.08 11.72
N VAL A 51 -10.96 0.60 10.58
CA VAL A 51 -12.09 1.13 9.81
C VAL A 51 -13.13 0.04 9.50
N GLU A 52 -12.66 -1.19 9.28
CA GLU A 52 -13.54 -2.33 9.01
C GLU A 52 -14.33 -2.74 10.26
N VAL A 53 -13.71 -2.71 11.44
CA VAL A 53 -14.42 -2.92 12.71
C VAL A 53 -15.51 -1.86 12.90
N GLU A 54 -15.22 -0.59 12.64
CA GLU A 54 -16.23 0.48 12.73
C GLU A 54 -17.40 0.27 11.75
N ARG A 55 -17.11 -0.20 10.54
CA ARG A 55 -18.15 -0.56 9.55
C ARG A 55 -19.02 -1.72 10.05
N LEU A 56 -18.41 -2.74 10.67
CA LEU A 56 -19.12 -3.88 11.23
C LEU A 56 -19.96 -3.49 12.46
N GLN A 57 -19.48 -2.59 13.31
CA GLN A 57 -20.26 -2.06 14.43
C GLN A 57 -21.54 -1.38 13.95
N LYS A 58 -21.48 -0.60 12.85
CA LYS A 58 -22.68 -0.02 12.20
C LYS A 58 -23.65 -1.08 11.67
N LYS A 59 -23.18 -2.32 11.45
CA LYS A 59 -23.99 -3.47 11.03
C LYS A 59 -24.43 -4.37 12.18
N GLY A 60 -24.11 -4.02 13.43
CA GLY A 60 -24.52 -4.74 14.62
C GLY A 60 -23.44 -5.60 15.29
N LEU A 61 -22.15 -5.46 14.93
CA LEU A 61 -21.07 -6.12 15.66
C LEU A 61 -20.93 -5.53 17.07
N ASN A 62 -21.01 -6.36 18.11
CA ASN A 62 -20.67 -5.99 19.48
C ASN A 62 -19.16 -6.13 19.68
N PHE A 63 -18.41 -5.00 19.60
CA PHE A 63 -16.95 -5.00 19.65
C PHE A 63 -16.40 -4.64 21.01
N VAL A 64 -15.38 -5.38 21.46
CA VAL A 64 -14.66 -5.17 22.74
C VAL A 64 -13.15 -5.05 22.48
N SER A 65 -12.50 -4.04 23.07
CA SER A 65 -11.05 -3.86 23.04
C SER A 65 -10.58 -3.39 24.43
N PRO A 66 -9.50 -3.98 24.99
CA PRO A 66 -8.79 -5.18 24.52
C PRO A 66 -9.61 -6.47 24.70
N GLN A 67 -9.06 -7.59 24.24
CA GLN A 67 -9.64 -8.93 24.44
C GLN A 67 -9.67 -9.27 25.93
N THR A 68 -10.85 -9.58 26.48
CA THR A 68 -11.05 -9.94 27.90
C THR A 68 -11.76 -11.29 28.03
N ALA A 69 -11.61 -11.94 29.19
CA ALA A 69 -12.31 -13.19 29.52
C ALA A 69 -13.84 -13.05 29.45
N GLU A 70 -14.37 -11.91 29.91
CA GLU A 70 -15.81 -11.64 29.95
C GLU A 70 -16.43 -11.60 28.55
N SER A 71 -15.66 -11.21 27.53
CA SER A 71 -16.16 -11.00 26.18
C SER A 71 -16.75 -12.24 25.52
N VAL A 72 -16.42 -13.44 25.99
CA VAL A 72 -16.84 -14.72 25.40
C VAL A 72 -17.88 -15.49 26.22
N ARG A 73 -18.22 -15.05 27.45
CA ARG A 73 -19.06 -15.84 28.38
C ARG A 73 -20.45 -16.16 27.87
N ASP A 74 -21.04 -15.25 27.10
CA ASP A 74 -22.38 -15.43 26.53
C ASP A 74 -22.36 -16.09 25.15
N ALA A 75 -21.20 -16.44 24.61
CA ALA A 75 -21.08 -17.02 23.29
C ALA A 75 -21.48 -18.51 23.29
N GLU A 76 -22.25 -18.93 22.27
CA GLU A 76 -22.54 -20.33 21.98
C GLU A 76 -21.45 -20.97 21.10
N ILE A 77 -20.74 -20.16 20.33
CA ILE A 77 -19.62 -20.57 19.46
C ILE A 77 -18.56 -19.46 19.50
N VAL A 78 -17.30 -19.85 19.63
CA VAL A 78 -16.15 -18.94 19.52
C VAL A 78 -15.37 -19.28 18.26
N ILE A 79 -15.17 -18.28 17.39
CA ILE A 79 -14.32 -18.40 16.19
C ILE A 79 -13.02 -17.63 16.45
N TYR A 80 -11.87 -18.23 16.11
CA TYR A 80 -10.57 -17.61 16.38
C TYR A 80 -9.62 -17.71 15.19
N SER A 81 -8.74 -16.70 15.08
CA SER A 81 -7.65 -16.65 14.11
C SER A 81 -6.50 -17.59 14.52
N SER A 82 -5.76 -18.13 13.58
CA SER A 82 -4.53 -18.92 13.79
C SER A 82 -3.45 -18.14 14.56
N ALA A 83 -3.51 -16.80 14.56
CA ALA A 83 -2.63 -15.93 15.35
C ALA A 83 -2.93 -15.94 16.84
N ILE A 84 -4.13 -16.37 17.27
CA ILE A 84 -4.56 -16.46 18.67
C ILE A 84 -4.05 -17.78 19.26
N LYS A 85 -3.37 -17.68 20.39
CA LYS A 85 -2.75 -18.82 21.09
C LYS A 85 -3.15 -18.83 22.56
N ALA A 86 -2.84 -19.91 23.26
CA ALA A 86 -2.94 -20.02 24.71
C ALA A 86 -2.22 -18.83 25.38
N GLY A 87 -2.80 -18.31 26.46
CA GLY A 87 -2.42 -17.05 27.10
C GLY A 87 -3.24 -15.83 26.67
N ASN A 88 -4.12 -15.98 25.67
CA ASN A 88 -5.10 -14.96 25.36
C ASN A 88 -6.31 -15.10 26.31
N PRO A 89 -6.73 -14.04 27.04
CA PRO A 89 -7.79 -14.15 28.06
C PRO A 89 -9.11 -14.69 27.52
N ALA A 90 -9.55 -14.23 26.34
CA ALA A 90 -10.80 -14.69 25.73
C ALA A 90 -10.71 -16.14 25.25
N PHE A 91 -9.56 -16.55 24.70
CA PHE A 91 -9.31 -17.91 24.24
C PHE A 91 -9.29 -18.90 25.42
N ASP A 92 -8.58 -18.56 26.51
CA ASP A 92 -8.45 -19.43 27.67
C ASP A 92 -9.78 -19.56 28.43
N GLU A 93 -10.55 -18.46 28.56
CA GLU A 93 -11.89 -18.49 29.17
C GLU A 93 -12.87 -19.34 28.36
N ALA A 94 -12.91 -19.19 27.02
CA ALA A 94 -13.76 -20.02 26.17
C ALA A 94 -13.45 -21.51 26.31
N LYS A 95 -12.17 -21.85 26.40
CA LYS A 95 -11.70 -23.22 26.62
C LYS A 95 -12.10 -23.75 28.00
N MET A 96 -11.96 -22.92 29.04
CA MET A 96 -12.32 -23.28 30.40
C MET A 96 -13.83 -23.52 30.56
N LEU A 97 -14.66 -22.72 29.90
CA LEU A 97 -16.11 -22.85 29.91
C LEU A 97 -16.63 -23.95 28.98
N GLY A 98 -15.75 -24.64 28.22
CA GLY A 98 -16.16 -25.69 27.27
C GLY A 98 -16.98 -25.18 26.08
N ILE A 99 -16.88 -23.89 25.75
CA ILE A 99 -17.57 -23.32 24.60
C ILE A 99 -16.97 -23.92 23.32
N PRO A 100 -17.78 -24.35 22.34
CA PRO A 100 -17.29 -24.83 21.05
C PRO A 100 -16.38 -23.80 20.38
N MET A 101 -15.13 -24.18 20.16
CA MET A 101 -14.11 -23.32 19.55
C MET A 101 -13.79 -23.78 18.14
N VAL A 102 -13.86 -22.88 17.18
CA VAL A 102 -13.75 -23.15 15.73
C VAL A 102 -12.66 -22.27 15.12
N ARG A 103 -11.82 -22.84 14.29
CA ARG A 103 -10.87 -22.04 13.52
C ARG A 103 -11.57 -21.26 12.41
N ARG A 104 -11.00 -20.11 12.03
CA ARG A 104 -11.49 -19.28 10.91
C ARG A 104 -11.79 -20.09 9.65
N ALA A 105 -10.87 -20.98 9.26
CA ALA A 105 -11.00 -21.78 8.04
C ALA A 105 -12.16 -22.78 8.11
N ASP A 106 -12.38 -23.41 9.26
CA ASP A 106 -13.49 -24.34 9.46
C ASP A 106 -14.83 -23.61 9.41
N ALA A 107 -14.91 -22.41 10.00
CA ALA A 107 -16.11 -21.58 9.93
C ALA A 107 -16.40 -21.14 8.48
N LEU A 108 -15.38 -20.75 7.71
CA LEU A 108 -15.56 -20.39 6.30
C LEU A 108 -16.00 -21.60 5.47
N ALA A 109 -15.37 -22.76 5.68
CA ALA A 109 -15.77 -24.01 5.00
C ALA A 109 -17.24 -24.37 5.28
N ALA A 110 -17.67 -24.23 6.53
CA ALA A 110 -19.05 -24.48 6.93
C ALA A 110 -20.05 -23.51 6.29
N VAL A 111 -19.74 -22.22 6.25
CA VAL A 111 -20.58 -21.20 5.60
C VAL A 111 -20.64 -21.42 4.08
N MET A 112 -19.50 -21.72 3.45
CA MET A 112 -19.43 -22.00 2.01
C MET A 112 -20.23 -23.25 1.62
N ALA A 113 -20.23 -24.29 2.46
CA ALA A 113 -20.92 -25.56 2.19
C ALA A 113 -22.46 -25.41 2.05
N ALA A 114 -23.02 -24.27 2.45
CA ALA A 114 -24.44 -23.96 2.21
C ALA A 114 -24.75 -23.59 0.75
N LYS A 115 -23.71 -23.43 -0.10
CA LYS A 115 -23.86 -23.02 -1.51
C LYS A 115 -22.92 -23.81 -2.41
N LYS A 116 -23.04 -23.61 -3.73
CA LYS A 116 -22.08 -24.15 -4.71
C LYS A 116 -20.75 -23.39 -4.56
N GLY A 117 -19.81 -23.94 -3.80
CA GLY A 117 -18.54 -23.32 -3.52
C GLY A 117 -17.63 -23.26 -4.76
N VAL A 118 -17.03 -22.10 -5.00
CA VAL A 118 -15.95 -21.89 -5.96
C VAL A 118 -14.73 -21.47 -5.16
N VAL A 119 -13.74 -22.34 -5.04
CA VAL A 119 -12.50 -22.06 -4.30
C VAL A 119 -11.40 -21.66 -5.27
N VAL A 120 -10.81 -20.49 -5.05
CA VAL A 120 -9.62 -20.02 -5.79
C VAL A 120 -8.40 -20.21 -4.89
N CYS A 121 -7.46 -21.03 -5.32
CA CYS A 121 -6.24 -21.36 -4.58
C CYS A 121 -4.98 -21.31 -5.47
N GLY A 122 -3.82 -21.34 -4.85
CA GLY A 122 -2.52 -21.21 -5.48
C GLY A 122 -1.60 -20.36 -4.60
N MET A 123 -0.31 -20.38 -4.82
CA MET A 123 0.63 -19.57 -4.01
C MET A 123 0.42 -18.08 -4.26
N HIS A 124 0.23 -17.68 -5.52
CA HIS A 124 0.09 -16.27 -5.93
C HIS A 124 -1.19 -16.03 -6.73
N GLY A 125 -1.70 -14.77 -6.69
CA GLY A 125 -2.84 -14.35 -7.49
C GLY A 125 -4.23 -14.62 -6.90
N LYS A 126 -4.34 -15.33 -5.79
CA LYS A 126 -5.63 -15.74 -5.14
C LYS A 126 -6.62 -14.59 -4.97
N THR A 127 -6.20 -13.54 -4.29
CA THR A 127 -7.04 -12.37 -3.97
C THR A 127 -7.58 -11.69 -5.22
N THR A 128 -6.73 -11.42 -6.20
CA THR A 128 -7.12 -10.77 -7.45
C THR A 128 -8.08 -11.64 -8.24
N THR A 129 -7.82 -12.94 -8.34
CA THR A 129 -8.66 -13.88 -9.09
C THR A 129 -10.01 -14.10 -8.41
N SER A 130 -10.06 -14.25 -7.08
CA SER A 130 -11.32 -14.35 -6.33
C SER A 130 -12.17 -13.10 -6.46
N ALA A 131 -11.51 -11.92 -6.42
CA ALA A 131 -12.17 -10.63 -6.63
C ALA A 131 -12.76 -10.50 -8.03
N MET A 132 -11.99 -10.86 -9.08
CA MET A 132 -12.49 -10.90 -10.45
C MET A 132 -13.64 -11.89 -10.61
N ALA A 133 -13.53 -13.10 -10.05
CA ALA A 133 -14.57 -14.12 -10.12
C ALA A 133 -15.87 -13.63 -9.46
N ALA A 134 -15.79 -13.08 -8.24
CA ALA A 134 -16.96 -12.51 -7.57
C ALA A 134 -17.61 -11.39 -8.37
N HIS A 135 -16.81 -10.50 -8.99
CA HIS A 135 -17.29 -9.38 -9.81
C HIS A 135 -17.93 -9.88 -11.11
N VAL A 136 -17.26 -10.75 -11.86
CA VAL A 136 -17.75 -11.29 -13.14
C VAL A 136 -19.03 -12.10 -12.96
N LEU A 137 -19.07 -13.00 -11.97
CA LEU A 137 -20.29 -13.79 -11.69
C LEU A 137 -21.47 -12.90 -11.27
N ARG A 138 -21.21 -11.81 -10.53
CA ARG A 138 -22.24 -10.83 -10.17
C ARG A 138 -22.75 -10.07 -11.39
N SER A 139 -21.84 -9.56 -12.22
CA SER A 139 -22.17 -8.86 -13.47
C SER A 139 -22.91 -9.78 -14.46
N GLY A 140 -22.62 -11.10 -14.42
CA GLY A 140 -23.32 -12.14 -15.15
C GLY A 140 -24.71 -12.48 -14.61
N GLY A 141 -25.14 -11.89 -13.46
CA GLY A 141 -26.47 -12.09 -12.88
C GLY A 141 -26.57 -13.24 -11.88
N LEU A 142 -25.48 -13.96 -11.55
CA LEU A 142 -25.49 -15.12 -10.66
C LEU A 142 -25.54 -14.76 -9.16
N LYS A 143 -25.43 -13.47 -8.80
CA LYS A 143 -25.50 -12.95 -7.43
C LYS A 143 -24.67 -13.76 -6.41
N PRO A 144 -23.37 -14.01 -6.63
CA PRO A 144 -22.60 -14.85 -5.74
C PRO A 144 -22.43 -14.22 -4.36
N SER A 145 -22.46 -15.05 -3.32
CA SER A 145 -21.78 -14.74 -2.06
C SER A 145 -20.28 -14.78 -2.28
N HIS A 146 -19.51 -14.01 -1.51
CA HIS A 146 -18.05 -14.06 -1.62
C HIS A 146 -17.33 -13.80 -0.30
N TYR A 147 -16.10 -14.31 -0.23
CA TYR A 147 -15.13 -14.03 0.81
C TYR A 147 -13.74 -13.97 0.18
N VAL A 148 -13.11 -12.80 0.25
CA VAL A 148 -11.80 -12.48 -0.37
C VAL A 148 -10.87 -11.88 0.67
N GLY A 149 -9.57 -12.12 0.55
CA GLY A 149 -8.57 -11.69 1.53
C GLY A 149 -8.37 -10.18 1.68
N ALA A 150 -8.89 -9.37 0.74
CA ALA A 150 -8.78 -7.92 0.76
C ALA A 150 -10.10 -7.23 0.39
N GLU A 151 -10.22 -5.94 0.72
CA GLU A 151 -11.32 -5.10 0.27
C GLU A 151 -11.26 -4.94 -1.25
N ILE A 152 -12.41 -5.10 -1.91
CA ILE A 152 -12.57 -4.97 -3.35
C ILE A 152 -13.38 -3.70 -3.61
N PRO A 153 -12.77 -2.61 -4.12
CA PRO A 153 -13.45 -1.32 -4.26
C PRO A 153 -14.76 -1.41 -5.07
N ILE A 154 -14.76 -2.14 -6.18
CA ILE A 154 -15.94 -2.28 -7.05
C ILE A 154 -17.09 -3.09 -6.38
N LEU A 155 -16.81 -3.91 -5.37
CA LEU A 155 -17.80 -4.65 -4.59
C LEU A 155 -18.12 -3.97 -3.25
N GLY A 156 -17.29 -3.00 -2.82
CA GLY A 156 -17.42 -2.23 -1.57
C GLY A 156 -17.19 -3.03 -0.29
N THR A 157 -16.71 -4.27 -0.39
CA THR A 157 -16.52 -5.17 0.75
C THR A 157 -15.58 -6.34 0.39
N ASN A 158 -14.95 -6.93 1.41
CA ASN A 158 -14.18 -8.17 1.26
C ASN A 158 -15.05 -9.44 1.40
N ALA A 159 -16.25 -9.34 2.02
CA ALA A 159 -17.14 -10.47 2.20
C ALA A 159 -18.60 -10.04 2.12
N ARG A 160 -19.43 -10.85 1.47
CA ARG A 160 -20.86 -10.63 1.32
C ARG A 160 -21.62 -11.95 1.23
N TRP A 161 -22.70 -12.06 1.99
CA TRP A 161 -23.70 -13.08 1.80
C TRP A 161 -24.82 -12.55 0.91
N ASP A 162 -25.16 -13.29 -0.14
CA ASP A 162 -26.31 -13.00 -1.01
C ASP A 162 -27.30 -14.15 -0.88
N SER A 163 -28.52 -13.89 -0.39
CA SER A 163 -29.50 -14.95 -0.11
C SER A 163 -30.09 -15.60 -1.36
N GLU A 164 -30.07 -14.88 -2.49
CA GLU A 164 -30.70 -15.36 -3.74
C GLU A 164 -29.70 -16.15 -4.61
N GLY A 165 -28.41 -15.87 -4.53
CA GLY A 165 -27.40 -16.52 -5.36
C GLY A 165 -27.04 -17.93 -4.87
N GLU A 166 -26.82 -18.83 -5.81
CA GLU A 166 -26.44 -20.22 -5.53
C GLU A 166 -24.94 -20.43 -5.28
N TYR A 167 -24.09 -19.51 -5.75
CA TYR A 167 -22.63 -19.65 -5.69
C TYR A 167 -22.01 -18.91 -4.50
N PHE A 168 -20.88 -19.45 -4.03
CA PHE A 168 -20.04 -18.81 -3.04
C PHE A 168 -18.58 -18.83 -3.53
N VAL A 169 -18.02 -17.67 -3.85
CA VAL A 169 -16.61 -17.53 -4.24
C VAL A 169 -15.77 -17.31 -3.00
N ALA A 170 -14.79 -18.18 -2.75
CA ALA A 170 -13.89 -18.09 -1.62
C ALA A 170 -12.43 -18.12 -2.05
N GLU A 171 -11.61 -17.30 -1.42
CA GLU A 171 -10.15 -17.44 -1.46
C GLU A 171 -9.72 -18.59 -0.55
N GLY A 172 -9.03 -19.59 -1.11
CA GLY A 172 -8.50 -20.73 -0.39
C GLY A 172 -7.08 -20.47 0.07
N ASP A 173 -6.84 -20.54 1.40
CA ASP A 173 -5.54 -20.34 2.02
C ASP A 173 -4.87 -21.71 2.27
N GLU A 174 -3.71 -21.92 1.66
CA GLU A 174 -2.91 -23.14 1.82
C GLU A 174 -1.93 -23.06 2.98
N SER A 175 -1.65 -21.88 3.51
CA SER A 175 -0.50 -21.59 4.38
C SER A 175 -0.46 -22.38 5.69
N ASP A 176 -1.60 -22.85 6.18
CA ASP A 176 -1.76 -23.59 7.43
C ASP A 176 -2.39 -24.97 7.25
N GLY A 177 -2.43 -25.47 6.01
CA GLY A 177 -2.97 -26.78 5.65
C GLY A 177 -4.49 -26.89 5.73
N THR A 178 -5.22 -25.80 5.97
CA THR A 178 -6.67 -25.81 6.13
C THR A 178 -7.44 -25.91 4.81
N LEU A 179 -6.75 -25.80 3.68
CA LEU A 179 -7.33 -25.97 2.34
C LEU A 179 -8.06 -27.30 2.18
N ILE A 180 -7.63 -28.34 2.88
CA ILE A 180 -8.28 -29.67 2.90
C ILE A 180 -9.67 -29.70 3.54
N ASN A 181 -10.09 -28.65 4.24
CA ASN A 181 -11.40 -28.57 4.88
C ASN A 181 -12.50 -28.12 3.90
N TYR A 182 -12.12 -27.65 2.70
CA TYR A 182 -13.08 -27.25 1.69
C TYR A 182 -13.56 -28.45 0.84
N HIS A 183 -14.84 -28.46 0.55
CA HIS A 183 -15.51 -29.39 -0.37
C HIS A 183 -16.22 -28.58 -1.47
N PRO A 184 -15.46 -27.97 -2.39
CA PRO A 184 -16.05 -27.06 -3.36
C PRO A 184 -16.80 -27.79 -4.48
N THR A 185 -17.72 -27.06 -5.12
CA THR A 185 -18.31 -27.48 -6.40
C THR A 185 -17.30 -27.28 -7.52
N HIS A 186 -16.60 -26.13 -7.53
CA HIS A 186 -15.57 -25.84 -8.52
C HIS A 186 -14.29 -25.35 -7.83
N ALA A 187 -13.13 -25.64 -8.42
CA ALA A 187 -11.86 -25.14 -7.95
C ALA A 187 -11.10 -24.43 -9.09
N ILE A 188 -10.40 -23.34 -8.77
CA ILE A 188 -9.42 -22.70 -9.64
C ILE A 188 -8.07 -22.84 -8.95
N VAL A 189 -7.10 -23.48 -9.62
CA VAL A 189 -5.71 -23.64 -9.16
C VAL A 189 -4.81 -22.79 -10.05
N LEU A 190 -4.18 -21.76 -9.45
CA LEU A 190 -3.40 -20.78 -10.19
C LEU A 190 -1.96 -21.26 -10.42
N ASN A 191 -1.28 -21.65 -9.34
CA ASN A 191 0.12 -22.09 -9.35
C ASN A 191 0.42 -22.89 -8.09
N ILE A 192 1.38 -23.81 -8.17
CA ILE A 192 1.88 -24.59 -7.03
C ILE A 192 3.39 -24.62 -7.07
N GLU A 193 4.03 -23.93 -6.14
CA GLU A 193 5.49 -23.85 -5.98
C GLU A 193 5.91 -24.02 -4.52
N PRO A 194 7.19 -24.23 -4.20
CA PRO A 194 7.65 -24.34 -2.83
C PRO A 194 7.47 -23.04 -2.07
N GLU A 195 6.47 -22.97 -1.20
CA GLU A 195 6.22 -21.88 -0.27
C GLU A 195 5.77 -22.44 1.09
N HIS A 196 5.71 -21.59 2.13
CA HIS A 196 5.30 -21.98 3.49
C HIS A 196 6.09 -23.17 4.06
N LEU A 197 7.41 -23.21 3.80
CA LEU A 197 8.32 -24.27 4.27
C LEU A 197 8.53 -24.27 5.80
N ASP A 198 8.00 -23.27 6.50
CA ASP A 198 7.82 -23.26 7.96
C ASP A 198 6.69 -24.20 8.43
N PHE A 199 5.74 -24.50 7.56
CA PHE A 199 4.62 -25.40 7.81
C PHE A 199 4.78 -26.73 7.04
N TYR A 200 5.12 -26.69 5.77
CA TYR A 200 5.28 -27.87 4.93
C TYR A 200 6.73 -28.36 4.90
N LYS A 201 6.92 -29.67 5.03
CA LYS A 201 8.24 -30.28 4.99
C LYS A 201 8.92 -30.13 3.63
N ASP A 202 8.16 -30.29 2.55
CA ASP A 202 8.63 -30.30 1.17
C ASP A 202 7.47 -30.06 0.19
N LEU A 203 7.79 -29.94 -1.10
CA LEU A 203 6.82 -29.77 -2.18
C LEU A 203 5.80 -30.92 -2.25
N ALA A 204 6.19 -32.14 -1.93
CA ALA A 204 5.29 -33.29 -1.95
C ALA A 204 4.18 -33.17 -0.90
N ALA A 205 4.47 -32.57 0.27
CA ALA A 205 3.47 -32.27 1.29
C ALA A 205 2.49 -31.19 0.82
N ILE A 206 2.95 -30.21 0.07
CA ILE A 206 2.11 -29.19 -0.58
C ILE A 206 1.22 -29.84 -1.63
N ASP A 207 1.79 -30.62 -2.55
CA ASP A 207 1.05 -31.34 -3.60
C ASP A 207 -0.06 -32.23 -3.00
N ALA A 208 0.19 -32.89 -1.87
CA ALA A 208 -0.80 -33.73 -1.21
C ALA A 208 -2.02 -32.95 -0.69
N VAL A 209 -1.82 -31.71 -0.22
CA VAL A 209 -2.91 -30.83 0.23
C VAL A 209 -3.77 -30.39 -0.96
N TYR A 210 -3.16 -30.00 -2.07
CA TYR A 210 -3.88 -29.64 -3.29
C TYR A 210 -4.59 -30.87 -3.90
N ALA A 211 -3.91 -32.01 -3.99
CA ALA A 211 -4.53 -33.25 -4.49
C ALA A 211 -5.77 -33.64 -3.69
N LYS A 212 -5.74 -33.42 -2.35
CA LYS A 212 -6.90 -33.69 -1.51
C LYS A 212 -8.06 -32.72 -1.81
N LEU A 213 -7.80 -31.39 -1.94
CA LEU A 213 -8.81 -30.42 -2.34
C LEU A 213 -9.43 -30.82 -3.70
N ILE A 214 -8.58 -31.12 -4.70
CA ILE A 214 -9.01 -31.50 -6.04
C ILE A 214 -9.87 -32.77 -6.00
N GLY A 215 -9.47 -33.79 -5.23
CA GLY A 215 -10.26 -35.01 -5.03
C GLY A 215 -11.59 -34.79 -4.31
N GLN A 216 -11.75 -33.70 -3.56
CA GLN A 216 -12.97 -33.28 -2.89
C GLN A 216 -13.85 -32.37 -3.76
N THR A 217 -13.38 -31.91 -4.92
CA THR A 217 -14.12 -31.05 -5.83
C THR A 217 -15.13 -31.85 -6.63
N SER A 218 -16.40 -31.54 -6.51
CA SER A 218 -17.48 -32.32 -7.14
C SER A 218 -17.79 -31.97 -8.60
N GLY A 219 -17.33 -30.81 -9.07
CA GLY A 219 -17.61 -30.28 -10.41
C GLY A 219 -16.31 -30.05 -11.22
N LEU A 220 -16.12 -28.86 -11.73
CA LEU A 220 -15.00 -28.51 -12.61
C LEU A 220 -13.76 -28.07 -11.82
N VAL A 221 -12.59 -28.45 -12.31
CA VAL A 221 -11.28 -28.00 -11.81
C VAL A 221 -10.59 -27.23 -12.91
N PHE A 222 -10.43 -25.93 -12.73
CA PHE A 222 -9.68 -25.06 -13.64
C PHE A 222 -8.24 -24.95 -13.14
N PHE A 223 -7.27 -25.17 -14.00
CA PHE A 223 -5.85 -25.08 -13.59
C PHE A 223 -4.99 -24.40 -14.65
N CYS A 224 -3.97 -23.67 -14.20
CA CYS A 224 -2.98 -23.07 -15.11
C CYS A 224 -2.14 -24.15 -15.75
N GLY A 225 -2.31 -24.37 -17.06
CA GLY A 225 -1.56 -25.34 -17.84
C GLY A 225 -0.10 -24.93 -18.09
N ASP A 226 0.23 -23.65 -17.91
CA ASP A 226 1.59 -23.12 -17.97
C ASP A 226 2.37 -23.31 -16.66
N ASP A 227 1.69 -23.68 -15.56
CA ASP A 227 2.32 -23.95 -14.26
C ASP A 227 2.54 -25.45 -14.07
N PRO A 228 3.81 -25.90 -13.95
CA PRO A 228 4.13 -27.33 -13.83
C PRO A 228 3.53 -27.99 -12.59
N GLY A 229 3.39 -27.23 -11.48
CA GLY A 229 2.82 -27.74 -10.24
C GLY A 229 1.31 -27.96 -10.35
N ALA A 230 0.58 -26.97 -10.86
CA ALA A 230 -0.86 -27.06 -11.10
C ALA A 230 -1.17 -28.19 -12.12
N GLN A 231 -0.39 -28.29 -13.20
CA GLN A 231 -0.54 -29.37 -14.19
C GLN A 231 -0.32 -30.74 -13.56
N ARG A 232 0.74 -30.92 -12.77
CA ARG A 232 1.07 -32.19 -12.09
C ARG A 232 -0.08 -32.68 -11.20
N VAL A 233 -0.71 -31.77 -10.44
CA VAL A 233 -1.73 -32.11 -9.46
C VAL A 233 -3.14 -32.22 -10.06
N CYS A 234 -3.48 -31.36 -11.03
CA CYS A 234 -4.86 -31.19 -11.47
C CYS A 234 -5.21 -31.96 -12.75
N SER A 235 -4.24 -32.26 -13.62
CA SER A 235 -4.50 -32.83 -14.95
C SER A 235 -5.20 -34.19 -14.94
N GLN A 236 -5.11 -34.93 -13.84
CA GLN A 236 -5.74 -36.26 -13.70
C GLN A 236 -7.20 -36.20 -13.20
N HIS A 237 -7.73 -35.01 -12.84
CA HIS A 237 -9.11 -34.89 -12.43
C HIS A 237 -10.04 -35.08 -13.64
N PRO A 238 -11.12 -35.89 -13.55
CA PRO A 238 -11.96 -36.26 -14.71
C PRO A 238 -12.70 -35.07 -15.34
N ARG A 239 -12.77 -33.93 -14.65
CA ARG A 239 -13.41 -32.70 -15.11
C ARG A 239 -12.42 -31.51 -15.05
N ALA A 240 -11.14 -31.79 -15.33
CA ALA A 240 -10.12 -30.77 -15.40
C ALA A 240 -10.25 -29.96 -16.70
N ILE A 241 -10.02 -28.65 -16.60
CA ILE A 241 -10.02 -27.68 -17.70
C ILE A 241 -8.75 -26.83 -17.53
N SER A 242 -7.88 -26.90 -18.50
CA SER A 242 -6.62 -26.15 -18.53
C SER A 242 -6.82 -24.75 -19.12
N TYR A 243 -6.09 -23.78 -18.57
CA TYR A 243 -6.01 -22.42 -19.14
C TYR A 243 -4.57 -21.91 -19.11
N GLY A 244 -4.20 -21.08 -20.08
CA GLY A 244 -2.85 -20.53 -20.17
C GLY A 244 -2.51 -19.90 -21.51
N CYS A 245 -1.23 -19.74 -21.76
CA CYS A 245 -0.68 -19.28 -23.05
C CYS A 245 -0.29 -20.44 -23.97
N SER A 246 -0.03 -21.63 -23.40
CA SER A 246 0.38 -22.82 -24.13
C SER A 246 -0.68 -23.28 -25.13
N PRO A 247 -0.26 -23.79 -26.30
CA PRO A 247 -1.18 -24.26 -27.35
C PRO A 247 -2.09 -25.40 -26.92
N GLU A 248 -1.67 -26.19 -25.92
CA GLU A 248 -2.35 -27.36 -25.41
C GLU A 248 -3.46 -27.03 -24.41
N CYS A 249 -3.56 -25.77 -23.96
CA CYS A 249 -4.60 -25.35 -23.02
C CYS A 249 -5.99 -25.30 -23.67
N ASP A 250 -7.02 -25.73 -22.92
CA ASP A 250 -8.43 -25.68 -23.34
C ASP A 250 -8.90 -24.22 -23.54
N TYR A 251 -8.48 -23.32 -22.63
CA TYR A 251 -8.66 -21.87 -22.76
C TYR A 251 -7.32 -21.21 -22.95
N ARG A 252 -7.19 -20.37 -23.97
CA ARG A 252 -5.89 -19.82 -24.37
C ARG A 252 -5.91 -18.32 -24.57
N ILE A 253 -4.86 -17.63 -24.10
CA ILE A 253 -4.57 -16.24 -24.44
C ILE A 253 -3.85 -16.18 -25.79
N LEU A 254 -4.29 -15.25 -26.65
CA LEU A 254 -3.67 -14.92 -27.93
C LEU A 254 -3.34 -13.42 -27.97
N GLY A 255 -2.16 -13.08 -28.48
CA GLY A 255 -1.79 -11.69 -28.81
C GLY A 255 -1.77 -10.74 -27.61
N LEU A 256 -1.33 -11.22 -26.41
CA LEU A 256 -1.26 -10.39 -25.23
C LEU A 256 -0.36 -9.17 -25.43
N LYS A 257 -0.92 -7.97 -25.20
CA LYS A 257 -0.23 -6.69 -25.17
C LYS A 257 -0.47 -6.02 -23.82
N THR A 258 0.59 -5.53 -23.19
CA THR A 258 0.52 -4.80 -21.92
C THR A 258 1.15 -3.43 -22.12
N GLU A 259 0.36 -2.38 -22.02
CA GLU A 259 0.78 -0.98 -22.20
C GLU A 259 0.02 -0.09 -21.21
N ASN A 260 0.69 0.90 -20.63
CA ASN A 260 0.07 1.88 -19.72
C ASN A 260 -0.80 1.23 -18.64
N PHE A 261 -0.27 0.20 -17.99
CA PHE A 261 -0.95 -0.57 -16.94
C PHE A 261 -2.28 -1.23 -17.36
N ARG A 262 -2.46 -1.48 -18.64
CA ARG A 262 -3.62 -2.17 -19.21
C ARG A 262 -3.16 -3.37 -20.01
N SER A 263 -3.97 -4.43 -20.03
CA SER A 263 -3.72 -5.60 -20.86
C SER A 263 -4.84 -5.78 -21.86
N ARG A 264 -4.48 -6.11 -23.11
CA ARG A 264 -5.42 -6.47 -24.17
C ARG A 264 -5.00 -7.80 -24.77
N PHE A 265 -5.94 -8.69 -24.95
CA PHE A 265 -5.68 -10.02 -25.50
C PHE A 265 -6.97 -10.63 -26.06
N SER A 266 -6.82 -11.58 -26.99
CA SER A 266 -7.92 -12.40 -27.48
C SER A 266 -7.96 -13.72 -26.72
N VAL A 267 -9.13 -14.32 -26.61
CA VAL A 267 -9.36 -15.60 -25.94
C VAL A 267 -9.84 -16.64 -26.94
N ALA A 268 -9.29 -17.84 -26.90
CA ALA A 268 -9.77 -18.99 -27.62
C ALA A 268 -10.16 -20.12 -26.64
N LYS A 269 -11.18 -20.94 -27.02
CA LYS A 269 -11.59 -22.17 -26.33
C LYS A 269 -11.54 -23.33 -27.32
N GLY A 270 -10.76 -24.38 -27.00
CA GLY A 270 -10.61 -25.54 -27.88
C GLY A 270 -10.11 -25.18 -29.30
N GLY A 271 -9.35 -24.08 -29.43
CA GLY A 271 -8.87 -23.55 -30.70
C GLY A 271 -9.78 -22.54 -31.37
N GLU A 272 -11.05 -22.44 -30.98
CA GLU A 272 -12.02 -21.50 -31.56
C GLU A 272 -12.00 -20.15 -30.84
N PRO A 273 -11.98 -19.01 -31.57
CA PRO A 273 -11.98 -17.68 -30.95
C PRO A 273 -13.28 -17.41 -30.20
N LEU A 274 -13.18 -16.90 -28.95
CA LEU A 274 -14.31 -16.41 -28.16
C LEU A 274 -14.51 -14.90 -28.30
N GLY A 275 -13.41 -14.13 -28.35
CA GLY A 275 -13.43 -12.68 -28.45
C GLY A 275 -12.25 -12.00 -27.77
N ASP A 276 -12.33 -10.67 -27.68
CA ASP A 276 -11.28 -9.82 -27.16
C ASP A 276 -11.58 -9.34 -25.73
N ILE A 277 -10.53 -9.21 -24.93
CA ILE A 277 -10.58 -8.71 -23.55
C ILE A 277 -9.71 -7.46 -23.41
N ALA A 278 -10.26 -6.45 -22.76
CA ALA A 278 -9.53 -5.32 -22.19
C ALA A 278 -9.55 -5.43 -20.66
N LEU A 279 -8.39 -5.44 -20.05
CA LEU A 279 -8.24 -5.55 -18.59
C LEU A 279 -7.53 -4.29 -18.06
N ASN A 280 -8.18 -3.58 -17.16
CA ASN A 280 -7.66 -2.32 -16.58
C ASN A 280 -6.89 -2.54 -15.27
N ILE A 281 -6.26 -3.69 -15.12
CA ILE A 281 -5.24 -3.97 -14.09
C ILE A 281 -3.97 -4.44 -14.79
N PRO A 282 -2.80 -4.04 -14.27
CA PRO A 282 -1.54 -4.32 -14.93
C PRO A 282 -1.05 -5.76 -14.74
N GLY A 283 -0.11 -6.17 -15.61
CA GLY A 283 0.66 -7.39 -15.48
C GLY A 283 0.12 -8.56 -16.29
N ALA A 284 1.03 -9.24 -17.01
CA ALA A 284 0.71 -10.43 -17.81
C ALA A 284 0.13 -11.56 -16.93
N HIS A 285 0.59 -11.69 -15.68
CA HIS A 285 0.04 -12.65 -14.72
C HIS A 285 -1.45 -12.40 -14.44
N ASN A 286 -1.90 -11.12 -14.42
CA ASN A 286 -3.31 -10.79 -14.23
C ASN A 286 -4.16 -11.12 -15.47
N ALA A 287 -3.59 -11.11 -16.67
CA ALA A 287 -4.27 -11.62 -17.86
C ALA A 287 -4.52 -13.14 -17.76
N VAL A 288 -3.53 -13.90 -17.27
CA VAL A 288 -3.68 -15.35 -17.02
C VAL A 288 -4.69 -15.62 -15.90
N ASN A 289 -4.66 -14.83 -14.82
CA ASN A 289 -5.66 -14.90 -13.76
C ASN A 289 -7.08 -14.59 -14.27
N ALA A 290 -7.23 -13.58 -15.16
CA ALA A 290 -8.50 -13.27 -15.79
C ALA A 290 -8.99 -14.41 -16.69
N LEU A 291 -8.09 -15.10 -17.38
CA LEU A 291 -8.45 -16.25 -18.21
C LEU A 291 -9.06 -17.40 -17.39
N ALA A 292 -8.56 -17.65 -16.17
CA ALA A 292 -9.18 -18.60 -15.25
C ALA A 292 -10.65 -18.25 -14.94
N VAL A 293 -10.89 -16.95 -14.71
CA VAL A 293 -12.25 -16.45 -14.44
C VAL A 293 -13.14 -16.50 -15.70
N ILE A 294 -12.56 -16.21 -16.87
CA ILE A 294 -13.26 -16.35 -18.17
C ILE A 294 -13.69 -17.80 -18.37
N ALA A 295 -12.77 -18.75 -18.15
CA ALA A 295 -13.07 -20.17 -18.26
C ALA A 295 -14.21 -20.58 -17.32
N LEU A 296 -14.11 -20.25 -16.02
CA LEU A 296 -15.18 -20.50 -15.05
C LEU A 296 -16.53 -19.89 -15.50
N ALA A 297 -16.53 -18.61 -15.84
CA ALA A 297 -17.77 -17.89 -16.17
C ALA A 297 -18.43 -18.42 -17.46
N THR A 298 -17.62 -18.79 -18.44
CA THR A 298 -18.09 -19.38 -19.71
C THR A 298 -18.72 -20.76 -19.43
N GLU A 299 -18.09 -21.61 -18.62
CA GLU A 299 -18.64 -22.93 -18.25
C GLU A 299 -19.91 -22.82 -17.39
N LEU A 300 -20.09 -21.72 -16.68
CA LEU A 300 -21.33 -21.40 -15.94
C LEU A 300 -22.40 -20.73 -16.83
N GLY A 301 -22.16 -20.59 -18.14
CA GLY A 301 -23.14 -20.10 -19.12
C GLY A 301 -23.29 -18.59 -19.17
N ILE A 302 -22.33 -17.80 -18.64
CA ILE A 302 -22.36 -16.34 -18.77
C ILE A 302 -21.92 -15.96 -20.19
N PRO A 303 -22.68 -15.12 -20.92
CA PRO A 303 -22.30 -14.64 -22.24
C PRO A 303 -20.96 -13.92 -22.22
N PHE A 304 -20.11 -14.16 -23.24
CA PHE A 304 -18.75 -13.65 -23.29
C PHE A 304 -18.67 -12.11 -23.30
N ASP A 305 -19.60 -11.44 -23.94
CA ASP A 305 -19.71 -9.98 -23.95
C ASP A 305 -19.90 -9.40 -22.52
N ARG A 306 -20.70 -10.07 -21.68
CA ARG A 306 -20.85 -9.69 -20.27
C ARG A 306 -19.59 -9.94 -19.45
N ILE A 307 -18.88 -11.06 -19.72
CA ILE A 307 -17.59 -11.35 -19.08
C ILE A 307 -16.58 -10.26 -19.45
N ALA A 308 -16.48 -9.92 -20.73
CA ALA A 308 -15.56 -8.88 -21.23
C ALA A 308 -15.86 -7.52 -20.59
N ALA A 309 -17.12 -7.08 -20.58
CA ALA A 309 -17.52 -5.82 -19.97
C ALA A 309 -17.23 -5.77 -18.45
N ALA A 310 -17.46 -6.88 -17.76
CA ALA A 310 -17.16 -6.99 -16.32
C ALA A 310 -15.64 -6.86 -16.06
N LEU A 311 -14.81 -7.54 -16.83
CA LEU A 311 -13.35 -7.47 -16.70
C LEU A 311 -12.81 -6.08 -17.07
N GLU A 312 -13.37 -5.42 -18.07
CA GLU A 312 -12.99 -4.05 -18.42
C GLU A 312 -13.32 -3.06 -17.30
N SER A 313 -14.40 -3.27 -16.54
CA SER A 313 -14.77 -2.43 -15.40
C SER A 313 -13.97 -2.70 -14.13
N PHE A 314 -13.27 -3.85 -14.03
CA PHE A 314 -12.53 -4.25 -12.85
C PHE A 314 -11.29 -3.36 -12.63
N ARG A 315 -11.04 -2.92 -11.39
CA ARG A 315 -9.96 -2.00 -11.01
C ARG A 315 -8.99 -2.58 -9.97
N GLY A 316 -9.05 -3.90 -9.74
CA GLY A 316 -8.20 -4.59 -8.77
C GLY A 316 -8.78 -4.64 -7.36
N ALA A 317 -7.99 -5.23 -6.46
CA ALA A 317 -8.19 -5.24 -5.03
C ALA A 317 -7.25 -4.24 -4.37
N ARG A 318 -7.57 -3.77 -3.17
CA ARG A 318 -6.67 -2.88 -2.42
C ARG A 318 -5.31 -3.54 -2.20
N ARG A 319 -4.27 -2.73 -2.28
CA ARG A 319 -2.88 -3.16 -2.15
C ARG A 319 -2.45 -4.22 -3.18
N ARG A 320 -3.01 -4.21 -4.39
CA ARG A 320 -2.60 -5.04 -5.52
C ARG A 320 -2.38 -4.14 -6.74
N PHE A 321 -1.16 -3.61 -6.86
CA PHE A 321 -0.79 -2.52 -7.79
C PHE A 321 -1.78 -1.35 -7.71
N GLU A 322 -2.11 -0.94 -6.48
CA GLU A 322 -3.08 0.13 -6.22
C GLU A 322 -2.43 1.49 -6.46
N ILE A 323 -2.94 2.26 -7.41
CA ILE A 323 -2.48 3.64 -7.65
C ILE A 323 -2.98 4.51 -6.48
N ARG A 324 -2.04 5.09 -5.73
CA ARG A 324 -2.31 5.93 -4.55
C ARG A 324 -2.23 7.42 -4.86
N TYR A 325 -1.41 7.77 -5.85
CA TYR A 325 -1.24 9.13 -6.31
C TYR A 325 -0.79 9.09 -7.77
N GLU A 326 -1.33 9.96 -8.61
CA GLU A 326 -1.00 10.09 -10.01
C GLU A 326 -0.99 11.56 -10.41
N SER A 327 0.08 11.98 -11.04
CA SER A 327 0.23 13.30 -11.64
C SER A 327 0.94 13.19 -12.99
N THR A 328 1.16 14.31 -13.64
CA THR A 328 1.94 14.34 -14.89
C THR A 328 3.43 14.02 -14.68
N THR A 329 3.92 14.14 -13.45
CA THR A 329 5.33 14.00 -13.10
C THR A 329 5.64 12.80 -12.21
N HIS A 330 4.68 12.28 -11.46
CA HIS A 330 4.90 11.20 -10.51
C HIS A 330 3.73 10.21 -10.48
N LEU A 331 4.06 8.95 -10.24
CA LEU A 331 3.09 7.90 -9.94
C LEU A 331 3.50 7.18 -8.64
N LEU A 332 2.56 7.02 -7.71
CA LEU A 332 2.76 6.20 -6.52
C LEU A 332 1.82 5.01 -6.52
N VAL A 333 2.40 3.83 -6.30
CA VAL A 333 1.71 2.54 -6.30
C VAL A 333 1.93 1.84 -4.96
N ASP A 334 0.90 1.17 -4.46
CA ASP A 334 1.01 0.25 -3.31
C ASP A 334 0.73 -1.17 -3.74
N ASP A 335 1.62 -2.10 -3.36
CA ASP A 335 1.47 -3.51 -3.64
C ASP A 335 1.80 -4.37 -2.41
N TYR A 336 1.01 -5.39 -2.19
CA TYR A 336 1.15 -6.33 -1.08
C TYR A 336 2.29 -7.32 -1.28
N GLY A 337 2.89 -7.36 -2.47
CA GLY A 337 3.97 -8.26 -2.86
C GLY A 337 5.09 -8.29 -1.84
N HIS A 338 5.37 -9.47 -1.31
CA HIS A 338 6.36 -9.68 -0.26
C HIS A 338 7.19 -10.97 -0.46
N HIS A 339 6.89 -11.72 -1.52
CA HIS A 339 7.69 -12.83 -2.03
C HIS A 339 8.55 -12.37 -3.21
N PRO A 340 9.79 -12.87 -3.40
CA PRO A 340 10.65 -12.46 -4.53
C PRO A 340 9.98 -12.55 -5.90
N THR A 341 9.22 -13.60 -6.16
CA THR A 341 8.49 -13.81 -7.42
C THR A 341 7.43 -12.71 -7.64
N GLU A 342 6.66 -12.37 -6.60
CA GLU A 342 5.65 -11.28 -6.65
C GLU A 342 6.33 -9.94 -6.91
N ILE A 343 7.40 -9.64 -6.18
CA ILE A 343 8.17 -8.39 -6.31
C ILE A 343 8.68 -8.22 -7.74
N ALA A 344 9.31 -9.26 -8.29
CA ALA A 344 9.83 -9.22 -9.66
C ALA A 344 8.71 -8.98 -10.68
N ALA A 345 7.57 -9.66 -10.55
CA ALA A 345 6.42 -9.48 -11.44
C ALA A 345 5.83 -8.07 -11.34
N THR A 346 5.73 -7.51 -10.12
CA THR A 346 5.22 -6.18 -9.87
C THR A 346 6.14 -5.09 -10.42
N LEU A 347 7.47 -5.23 -10.23
CA LEU A 347 8.46 -4.29 -10.78
C LEU A 347 8.54 -4.36 -12.31
N ALA A 348 8.50 -5.55 -12.90
CA ALA A 348 8.40 -5.71 -14.35
C ALA A 348 7.14 -5.02 -14.90
N THR A 349 6.04 -5.13 -14.18
CA THR A 349 4.80 -4.42 -14.51
C THR A 349 4.97 -2.90 -14.42
N ALA A 350 5.62 -2.39 -13.37
CA ALA A 350 5.89 -0.95 -13.21
C ALA A 350 6.69 -0.38 -14.40
N ARG A 351 7.62 -1.15 -14.96
CA ARG A 351 8.39 -0.76 -16.16
C ARG A 351 7.55 -0.57 -17.42
N THR A 352 6.39 -1.24 -17.51
CA THR A 352 5.51 -1.09 -18.70
C THR A 352 4.81 0.27 -18.74
N GLY A 353 4.84 1.06 -17.67
CA GLY A 353 4.21 2.38 -17.59
C GLY A 353 4.97 3.51 -18.25
N GLY A 354 6.16 3.29 -18.78
CA GLY A 354 6.96 4.31 -19.49
C GLY A 354 7.59 5.38 -18.58
N TRP A 355 7.60 5.18 -17.27
CA TRP A 355 8.26 6.08 -16.30
C TRP A 355 9.77 6.01 -16.41
N LYS A 356 10.47 7.12 -16.15
CA LYS A 356 11.93 7.21 -16.28
C LYS A 356 12.66 6.30 -15.30
N ARG A 357 12.26 6.35 -14.02
CA ARG A 357 12.84 5.54 -12.94
C ARG A 357 11.74 4.86 -12.13
N VAL A 358 12.06 3.71 -11.58
CA VAL A 358 11.22 2.97 -10.61
C VAL A 358 11.96 2.92 -9.28
N LEU A 359 11.39 3.57 -8.27
CA LEU A 359 11.90 3.60 -6.90
C LEU A 359 11.06 2.65 -6.04
N ALA A 360 11.69 1.69 -5.38
CA ALA A 360 10.99 0.72 -4.54
C ALA A 360 11.21 1.00 -3.05
N MET A 361 10.13 1.12 -2.28
CA MET A 361 10.12 1.05 -0.82
C MET A 361 9.72 -0.36 -0.42
N PHE A 362 10.59 -1.09 0.26
CA PHE A 362 10.35 -2.49 0.59
C PHE A 362 10.44 -2.76 2.08
N GLN A 363 9.46 -3.49 2.61
CA GLN A 363 9.47 -4.03 3.96
C GLN A 363 9.46 -5.56 3.92
N PRO A 364 10.58 -6.23 4.27
CA PRO A 364 10.61 -7.68 4.41
C PRO A 364 9.59 -8.16 5.43
N HIS A 365 8.93 -9.29 5.18
CA HIS A 365 7.87 -9.83 6.03
C HIS A 365 8.25 -11.20 6.55
N ARG A 366 8.32 -11.37 7.89
CA ARG A 366 8.81 -12.51 8.67
C ARG A 366 10.33 -12.71 8.57
N TYR A 367 10.94 -12.98 9.71
CA TYR A 367 12.38 -13.25 9.80
C TYR A 367 12.77 -14.56 9.11
N THR A 368 11.94 -15.60 9.26
CA THR A 368 12.18 -16.92 8.64
C THR A 368 12.22 -16.84 7.11
N ARG A 369 11.25 -16.15 6.50
CA ARG A 369 11.21 -15.93 5.04
C ARG A 369 12.38 -15.08 4.57
N THR A 370 12.69 -14.00 5.27
CA THR A 370 13.80 -13.09 4.92
C THR A 370 15.12 -13.83 4.89
N LEU A 371 15.34 -14.74 5.85
CA LEU A 371 16.54 -15.56 5.91
C LEU A 371 16.58 -16.62 4.80
N ALA A 372 15.46 -17.34 4.61
CA ALA A 372 15.40 -18.46 3.67
C ALA A 372 15.52 -18.01 2.20
N LEU A 373 14.99 -16.83 1.84
CA LEU A 373 14.94 -16.35 0.46
C LEU A 373 15.88 -15.17 0.20
N LYS A 374 16.94 -15.03 1.00
CA LYS A 374 17.90 -13.91 0.91
C LYS A 374 18.44 -13.71 -0.51
N ASP A 375 18.87 -14.80 -1.16
CA ASP A 375 19.52 -14.74 -2.46
C ASP A 375 18.52 -14.44 -3.59
N GLU A 376 17.28 -14.92 -3.45
CA GLU A 376 16.17 -14.63 -4.34
C GLU A 376 15.76 -13.17 -4.25
N PHE A 377 15.70 -12.59 -3.04
CA PHE A 377 15.47 -11.15 -2.85
C PHE A 377 16.55 -10.32 -3.54
N GLY A 378 17.82 -10.74 -3.48
CA GLY A 378 18.93 -10.06 -4.17
C GLY A 378 18.70 -9.88 -5.68
N ARG A 379 17.92 -10.76 -6.30
CA ARG A 379 17.63 -10.77 -7.75
C ARG A 379 16.27 -10.17 -8.10
N ALA A 380 15.35 -10.09 -7.14
CA ALA A 380 13.95 -9.72 -7.38
C ALA A 380 13.76 -8.24 -7.79
N PHE A 381 14.70 -7.37 -7.43
CA PHE A 381 14.59 -5.93 -7.65
C PHE A 381 15.32 -5.42 -8.91
N ARG A 382 15.67 -6.30 -9.82
CA ARG A 382 16.41 -5.94 -11.06
C ARG A 382 15.76 -4.79 -11.84
N ASP A 383 14.44 -4.70 -11.81
CA ASP A 383 13.66 -3.70 -12.54
C ASP A 383 13.40 -2.41 -11.72
N ALA A 384 13.99 -2.26 -10.53
CA ALA A 384 14.01 -1.02 -9.77
C ALA A 384 15.35 -0.28 -10.00
N ASP A 385 15.31 1.06 -10.06
CA ASP A 385 16.53 1.88 -10.16
C ASP A 385 17.11 2.20 -8.79
N HIS A 386 16.24 2.28 -7.77
CA HIS A 386 16.62 2.51 -6.39
C HIS A 386 15.73 1.71 -5.45
N VAL A 387 16.32 1.07 -4.44
CA VAL A 387 15.58 0.27 -3.46
C VAL A 387 15.86 0.79 -2.04
N PHE A 388 14.80 1.15 -1.33
CA PHE A 388 14.83 1.50 0.08
C PHE A 388 14.24 0.35 0.89
N VAL A 389 15.01 -0.24 1.79
CA VAL A 389 14.60 -1.42 2.56
C VAL A 389 14.50 -1.05 4.03
N SER A 390 13.32 -1.23 4.64
CA SER A 390 13.12 -1.11 6.08
C SER A 390 13.49 -2.38 6.83
N ASP A 391 13.45 -2.34 8.16
CA ASP A 391 13.57 -3.55 8.95
C ASP A 391 12.36 -4.48 8.80
N VAL A 392 12.56 -5.73 9.22
CA VAL A 392 11.60 -6.83 9.01
C VAL A 392 10.32 -6.60 9.81
N TYR A 393 9.18 -6.71 9.16
CA TYR A 393 7.90 -6.85 9.84
C TYR A 393 7.76 -8.25 10.42
N ALA A 394 7.74 -8.34 11.75
CA ALA A 394 7.88 -9.61 12.47
C ALA A 394 6.69 -10.59 12.27
N ALA A 395 5.46 -10.09 12.01
CA ALA A 395 4.25 -10.91 11.90
C ALA A 395 4.10 -11.96 13.02
N SER A 396 4.39 -11.55 14.26
CA SER A 396 4.39 -12.38 15.49
C SER A 396 5.56 -13.37 15.63
N GLU A 397 6.53 -13.36 14.74
CA GLU A 397 7.77 -14.12 14.91
C GLU A 397 8.71 -13.43 15.92
N LYS A 398 9.56 -14.23 16.56
CA LYS A 398 10.66 -13.68 17.37
C LYS A 398 11.80 -13.25 16.44
N PRO A 399 12.51 -12.16 16.76
CA PRO A 399 13.69 -11.75 16.00
C PRO A 399 14.74 -12.87 15.91
N ILE A 400 15.30 -13.04 14.71
CA ILE A 400 16.42 -13.96 14.46
C ILE A 400 17.70 -13.11 14.44
N PRO A 401 18.73 -13.40 15.27
CA PRO A 401 19.97 -12.64 15.28
C PRO A 401 20.62 -12.56 13.89
N GLY A 402 20.99 -11.35 13.44
CA GLY A 402 21.60 -11.10 12.13
C GLY A 402 20.62 -10.98 10.97
N VAL A 403 19.30 -11.14 11.18
CA VAL A 403 18.29 -10.98 10.14
C VAL A 403 17.63 -9.62 10.28
N SER A 404 17.84 -8.75 9.29
CA SER A 404 17.30 -7.40 9.21
C SER A 404 17.16 -6.96 7.75
N GLY A 405 16.61 -5.77 7.52
CA GLY A 405 16.58 -5.16 6.19
C GLY A 405 17.96 -4.93 5.58
N ALA A 406 18.98 -4.71 6.42
CA ALA A 406 20.37 -4.56 5.96
C ALA A 406 20.86 -5.81 5.20
N MET A 407 20.44 -7.02 5.63
CA MET A 407 20.81 -8.27 4.95
C MET A 407 20.28 -8.31 3.50
N ILE A 408 19.09 -7.77 3.26
CA ILE A 408 18.54 -7.67 1.89
C ILE A 408 19.34 -6.66 1.06
N VAL A 409 19.70 -5.51 1.65
CA VAL A 409 20.54 -4.51 0.97
C VAL A 409 21.90 -5.10 0.58
N GLU A 410 22.51 -5.91 1.45
CA GLU A 410 23.76 -6.63 1.14
C GLU A 410 23.56 -7.61 -0.02
N ALA A 411 22.46 -8.37 -0.03
CA ALA A 411 22.14 -9.30 -1.10
C ALA A 411 21.92 -8.57 -2.44
N LEU A 412 21.21 -7.44 -2.43
CA LEU A 412 21.03 -6.58 -3.61
C LEU A 412 22.38 -6.10 -4.17
N LYS A 413 23.26 -5.60 -3.32
CA LYS A 413 24.61 -5.14 -3.70
C LYS A 413 25.46 -6.29 -4.24
N ALA A 414 25.39 -7.46 -3.62
CA ALA A 414 26.10 -8.67 -4.07
C ALA A 414 25.64 -9.13 -5.47
N CYS A 415 24.35 -8.91 -5.80
CA CYS A 415 23.79 -9.17 -7.13
C CYS A 415 24.02 -8.01 -8.13
N GLY A 416 24.76 -6.96 -7.74
CA GLY A 416 25.11 -5.82 -8.62
C GLY A 416 24.02 -4.78 -8.77
N HIS A 417 23.05 -4.69 -7.85
CA HIS A 417 22.03 -3.66 -7.90
C HIS A 417 22.67 -2.24 -7.76
N PRO A 418 22.32 -1.27 -8.65
CA PRO A 418 23.02 0.01 -8.72
C PRO A 418 22.82 0.89 -7.48
N SER A 419 21.67 0.82 -6.84
CA SER A 419 21.34 1.67 -5.69
C SER A 419 20.40 0.98 -4.72
N ALA A 420 20.90 0.66 -3.53
CA ALA A 420 20.11 0.08 -2.44
C ALA A 420 20.53 0.70 -1.11
N GLN A 421 19.53 1.11 -0.31
CA GLN A 421 19.72 1.77 0.99
C GLN A 421 18.89 1.08 2.07
N HIS A 422 19.51 0.84 3.24
CA HIS A 422 18.80 0.42 4.44
C HIS A 422 18.27 1.64 5.20
N VAL A 423 16.98 1.68 5.48
CA VAL A 423 16.28 2.68 6.28
C VAL A 423 15.49 1.93 7.36
N PRO A 424 16.06 1.68 8.54
CA PRO A 424 15.50 0.77 9.53
C PRO A 424 14.04 1.03 9.87
N GLU A 425 13.69 2.30 10.10
CA GLU A 425 12.37 2.74 10.53
C GLU A 425 11.46 2.96 9.31
N VAL A 426 10.41 2.17 9.22
CA VAL A 426 9.43 2.27 8.12
C VAL A 426 8.79 3.66 8.04
N GLU A 427 8.62 4.32 9.19
CA GLU A 427 8.06 5.68 9.29
C GLU A 427 8.96 6.73 8.62
N SER A 428 10.25 6.46 8.47
CA SER A 428 11.24 7.38 7.91
C SER A 428 11.52 7.15 6.42
N ILE A 429 11.08 6.01 5.86
CA ILE A 429 11.44 5.60 4.49
C ILE A 429 10.92 6.59 3.43
N HIS A 430 9.70 7.15 3.63
CA HIS A 430 9.14 8.16 2.73
C HIS A 430 10.01 9.41 2.61
N ARG A 431 10.68 9.82 3.70
CA ARG A 431 11.60 10.97 3.71
C ARG A 431 12.84 10.69 2.88
N SER A 432 13.38 9.47 2.98
CA SER A 432 14.54 9.06 2.18
C SER A 432 14.23 9.06 0.68
N VAL A 433 13.03 8.63 0.31
CA VAL A 433 12.55 8.69 -1.09
C VAL A 433 12.33 10.14 -1.52
N ALA A 434 11.68 10.96 -0.69
CA ALA A 434 11.34 12.35 -1.00
C ALA A 434 12.56 13.23 -1.30
N VAL A 435 13.74 12.90 -0.72
CA VAL A 435 14.99 13.62 -0.99
C VAL A 435 15.57 13.34 -2.38
N VAL A 436 15.26 12.17 -2.97
CA VAL A 436 15.86 11.72 -4.23
C VAL A 436 14.85 11.64 -5.39
N ILE A 437 13.56 11.81 -5.09
CA ILE A 437 12.50 11.76 -6.11
C ILE A 437 12.64 12.88 -7.13
N GLU A 438 12.45 12.56 -8.41
CA GLU A 438 12.55 13.50 -9.53
C GLU A 438 11.35 13.36 -10.46
N ASP A 439 11.11 14.37 -11.28
CA ASP A 439 10.05 14.35 -12.29
C ASP A 439 10.25 13.21 -13.31
N GLY A 440 9.25 12.37 -13.40
CA GLY A 440 9.25 11.15 -14.20
C GLY A 440 9.42 9.87 -13.40
N ASP A 441 9.39 9.93 -12.07
CA ASP A 441 9.54 8.76 -11.22
C ASP A 441 8.21 8.05 -10.94
N LEU A 442 8.28 6.71 -10.94
CA LEU A 442 7.30 5.84 -10.31
C LEU A 442 7.86 5.35 -8.99
N VAL A 443 7.12 5.56 -7.90
CA VAL A 443 7.45 5.02 -6.58
C VAL A 443 6.48 3.91 -6.23
N ILE A 444 7.01 2.77 -5.77
CA ILE A 444 6.19 1.64 -5.36
C ILE A 444 6.50 1.20 -3.93
N SER A 445 5.46 1.07 -3.10
CA SER A 445 5.57 0.42 -1.79
C SER A 445 5.26 -1.06 -1.92
N LEU A 446 6.15 -1.91 -1.40
CA LEU A 446 6.12 -3.38 -1.50
C LEU A 446 6.19 -4.00 -0.10
N GLY A 447 5.22 -4.85 0.23
CA GLY A 447 5.25 -5.60 1.50
C GLY A 447 3.89 -5.83 2.14
N ALA A 448 3.78 -6.92 2.91
CA ALA A 448 2.56 -7.31 3.62
C ALA A 448 2.36 -6.59 4.97
N GLY A 449 3.37 -5.88 5.45
CA GLY A 449 3.34 -5.11 6.69
C GLY A 449 2.74 -3.70 6.53
N ASN A 450 3.29 -2.76 7.30
CA ASN A 450 2.81 -1.37 7.35
C ASN A 450 3.54 -0.39 6.40
N ILE A 451 4.33 -0.89 5.46
CA ILE A 451 5.04 -0.05 4.46
C ILE A 451 4.09 0.87 3.66
N HIS A 452 2.85 0.45 3.46
CA HIS A 452 1.82 1.24 2.78
C HIS A 452 1.56 2.61 3.44
N GLU A 453 1.82 2.74 4.74
CA GLU A 453 1.71 4.01 5.45
C GLU A 453 2.79 5.01 4.98
N ALA A 454 4.00 4.52 4.68
CA ALA A 454 5.06 5.36 4.11
C ALA A 454 4.68 5.85 2.70
N GLY A 455 4.09 4.97 1.87
CA GLY A 455 3.53 5.35 0.57
C GLY A 455 2.43 6.41 0.70
N ALA A 456 1.52 6.26 1.66
CA ALA A 456 0.46 7.23 1.91
C ALA A 456 0.99 8.60 2.35
N ARG A 457 2.03 8.64 3.21
CA ARG A 457 2.69 9.90 3.63
C ARG A 457 3.37 10.59 2.46
N LEU A 458 4.08 9.85 1.61
CA LEU A 458 4.70 10.42 0.42
C LEU A 458 3.65 10.97 -0.56
N ALA A 459 2.53 10.26 -0.75
CA ALA A 459 1.42 10.73 -1.57
C ALA A 459 0.82 12.05 -1.04
N GLN A 460 0.68 12.17 0.28
CA GLN A 460 0.23 13.39 0.92
C GLN A 460 1.22 14.53 0.73
N ASP A 461 2.53 14.28 0.89
CA ASP A 461 3.57 15.29 0.67
C ASP A 461 3.56 15.79 -0.77
N LEU A 462 3.45 14.89 -1.77
CA LEU A 462 3.36 15.26 -3.18
C LEU A 462 2.09 16.05 -3.50
N THR A 463 0.95 15.64 -2.97
CA THR A 463 -0.32 16.36 -3.12
C THR A 463 -0.24 17.77 -2.54
N THR A 464 0.36 17.91 -1.36
CA THR A 464 0.56 19.22 -0.73
C THR A 464 1.55 20.06 -1.53
N ARG A 465 2.66 19.48 -2.01
CA ARG A 465 3.62 20.16 -2.89
C ARG A 465 2.97 20.76 -4.13
N GLU A 466 2.09 19.99 -4.80
CA GLU A 466 1.38 20.49 -6.00
C GLU A 466 0.47 21.68 -5.67
N LYS A 467 -0.27 21.61 -4.58
CA LYS A 467 -1.11 22.72 -4.13
C LYS A 467 -0.28 23.97 -3.83
N LEU A 468 0.81 23.82 -3.07
CA LEU A 468 1.71 24.92 -2.74
C LEU A 468 2.35 25.54 -4.00
N LEU A 469 2.75 24.72 -5.00
CA LEU A 469 3.25 25.21 -6.29
C LEU A 469 2.17 25.98 -7.06
N GLY A 470 0.93 25.49 -7.07
CA GLY A 470 -0.20 26.14 -7.72
C GLY A 470 -0.52 27.51 -7.11
N VAL A 471 -0.49 27.60 -5.79
CA VAL A 471 -0.73 28.85 -5.04
C VAL A 471 0.40 29.85 -5.27
N MET A 472 1.64 29.41 -5.19
CA MET A 472 2.82 30.28 -5.30
C MET A 472 3.05 30.80 -6.72
N GLY A 473 2.54 30.10 -7.74
CA GLY A 473 2.67 30.46 -9.16
C GLY A 473 4.07 30.24 -9.72
N SER A 474 5.13 30.79 -9.08
CA SER A 474 6.52 30.64 -9.50
C SER A 474 7.45 30.40 -8.31
N GLY A 475 8.50 29.58 -8.52
CA GLY A 475 9.45 29.22 -7.49
C GLY A 475 9.77 27.73 -7.45
N THR A 476 10.40 27.28 -6.38
CA THR A 476 10.78 25.87 -6.21
C THR A 476 10.36 25.32 -4.85
N ILE A 477 10.01 24.03 -4.81
CA ILE A 477 9.72 23.31 -3.57
C ILE A 477 10.52 22.01 -3.55
N LYS A 478 11.28 21.80 -2.46
CA LYS A 478 11.95 20.53 -2.16
C LYS A 478 11.29 19.87 -0.96
N LEU A 479 11.05 18.58 -1.07
CA LEU A 479 10.54 17.78 0.02
C LEU A 479 11.65 17.32 0.95
N HIS A 480 11.42 17.38 2.25
CA HIS A 480 12.34 16.92 3.29
C HIS A 480 13.80 17.38 3.12
N GLU A 481 14.00 18.63 2.65
CA GLU A 481 15.33 19.20 2.43
C GLU A 481 16.10 19.32 3.76
N PRO A 482 17.30 18.73 3.88
CA PRO A 482 18.07 18.78 5.11
C PRO A 482 18.50 20.20 5.46
N LEU A 483 18.03 20.73 6.60
CA LEU A 483 18.36 22.09 7.05
C LEU A 483 19.83 22.24 7.47
N SER A 484 20.54 21.15 7.72
CA SER A 484 22.00 21.15 7.87
C SER A 484 22.75 21.76 6.69
N LYS A 485 22.16 21.77 5.47
CA LYS A 485 22.71 22.47 4.30
C LYS A 485 22.48 23.99 4.35
N HIS A 486 21.49 24.43 5.16
CA HIS A 486 20.99 25.80 5.18
C HIS A 486 21.25 26.53 6.51
N THR A 487 21.90 25.89 7.48
CA THR A 487 22.31 26.50 8.75
C THR A 487 23.84 26.74 8.77
N THR A 488 24.27 27.80 9.43
CA THR A 488 25.71 28.09 9.60
C THR A 488 26.40 27.00 10.44
N MET A 489 25.67 26.41 11.41
CA MET A 489 26.18 25.31 12.25
C MET A 489 26.25 23.97 11.53
N ARG A 490 25.67 23.87 10.33
CA ARG A 490 25.59 22.64 9.51
C ARG A 490 24.92 21.46 10.24
N VAL A 491 23.99 21.76 11.12
CA VAL A 491 23.13 20.80 11.84
C VAL A 491 21.67 21.14 11.60
N GLY A 492 20.79 20.15 11.82
CA GLY A 492 19.35 20.28 11.70
C GLY A 492 18.74 19.25 10.79
N GLY A 493 17.63 18.67 11.21
CA GLY A 493 16.80 17.75 10.46
C GLY A 493 16.10 18.42 9.27
N PRO A 494 15.22 17.70 8.56
CA PRO A 494 14.63 18.18 7.31
C PRO A 494 13.55 19.24 7.53
N ALA A 495 13.42 20.17 6.57
CA ALA A 495 12.19 20.92 6.35
C ALA A 495 11.23 20.04 5.53
N GLN A 496 9.99 19.84 5.99
CA GLN A 496 9.03 19.03 5.24
C GLN A 496 8.81 19.60 3.84
N PHE A 497 8.59 20.92 3.75
CA PHE A 497 8.53 21.65 2.49
C PHE A 497 9.51 22.83 2.56
N TRP A 498 10.63 22.74 1.85
CA TRP A 498 11.53 23.86 1.62
C TRP A 498 11.08 24.62 0.39
N VAL A 499 10.62 25.86 0.58
CA VAL A 499 9.95 26.65 -0.45
C VAL A 499 10.75 27.90 -0.76
N GLU A 500 11.04 28.15 -2.04
CA GLU A 500 11.72 29.36 -2.52
C GLU A 500 10.82 30.09 -3.52
N PRO A 501 9.94 30.99 -3.08
CA PRO A 501 9.12 31.81 -3.97
C PRO A 501 9.97 32.85 -4.72
N GLU A 502 9.49 33.29 -5.89
CA GLU A 502 10.19 34.27 -6.73
C GLU A 502 9.54 35.66 -6.73
N THR A 503 8.24 35.75 -6.37
CA THR A 503 7.46 36.98 -6.37
C THR A 503 6.88 37.30 -4.98
N GLU A 504 6.67 38.60 -4.70
CA GLU A 504 6.01 39.04 -3.46
C GLU A 504 4.56 38.55 -3.40
N GLU A 505 3.84 38.59 -4.54
CA GLU A 505 2.46 38.11 -4.64
C GLU A 505 2.39 36.61 -4.32
N GLY A 506 3.19 35.77 -4.98
CA GLY A 506 3.22 34.33 -4.71
C GLY A 506 3.64 33.98 -3.27
N PHE A 507 4.45 34.82 -2.63
CA PHE A 507 4.75 34.65 -1.20
C PHE A 507 3.56 35.01 -0.31
N ALA A 508 2.84 36.09 -0.62
CA ALA A 508 1.64 36.51 0.11
C ALA A 508 0.56 35.42 0.03
N ASP A 509 0.26 34.94 -1.19
CA ASP A 509 -0.70 33.85 -1.41
C ASP A 509 -0.30 32.57 -0.65
N LEU A 510 1.00 32.24 -0.64
CA LEU A 510 1.54 31.10 0.12
C LEU A 510 1.31 31.25 1.63
N VAL A 511 1.54 32.45 2.20
CA VAL A 511 1.32 32.74 3.62
C VAL A 511 -0.13 32.56 3.97
N GLN A 512 -1.03 33.19 3.20
CA GLN A 512 -2.48 33.08 3.39
C GLN A 512 -2.95 31.64 3.30
N TYR A 513 -2.55 30.90 2.25
CA TYR A 513 -2.90 29.49 2.09
C TYR A 513 -2.46 28.62 3.27
N CYS A 514 -1.21 28.81 3.74
CA CYS A 514 -0.71 28.04 4.89
C CYS A 514 -1.50 28.35 6.16
N PHE A 515 -1.93 29.60 6.34
CA PHE A 515 -2.75 30.01 7.48
C PHE A 515 -4.14 29.37 7.42
N ASP A 516 -4.82 29.47 6.26
CA ASP A 516 -6.17 28.93 6.04
C ASP A 516 -6.23 27.40 6.21
N GLU A 517 -5.21 26.69 5.70
CA GLU A 517 -5.11 25.22 5.78
C GLU A 517 -4.41 24.74 7.07
N ALA A 518 -4.12 25.64 8.01
CA ALA A 518 -3.40 25.33 9.27
C ALA A 518 -2.07 24.59 9.06
N ILE A 519 -1.35 24.89 7.97
CA ILE A 519 -0.02 24.35 7.69
C ILE A 519 1.01 25.16 8.49
N PRO A 520 1.84 24.53 9.34
CA PRO A 520 2.93 25.24 10.03
C PRO A 520 3.81 25.98 9.04
N PHE A 521 4.11 27.26 9.33
CA PHE A 521 4.84 28.14 8.44
C PHE A 521 6.00 28.85 9.15
N MET A 522 7.18 28.86 8.54
CA MET A 522 8.36 29.55 9.05
C MET A 522 9.13 30.18 7.91
N VAL A 523 9.56 31.45 8.08
CA VAL A 523 10.53 32.10 7.17
C VAL A 523 11.94 31.88 7.70
N MET A 524 12.84 31.47 6.83
CA MET A 524 14.25 31.24 7.18
C MET A 524 15.18 31.98 6.21
N GLY A 525 16.13 32.74 6.75
CA GLY A 525 17.23 33.30 6.00
C GLY A 525 18.40 32.29 5.89
N ARG A 526 19.65 32.77 6.12
CA ARG A 526 20.86 31.93 6.07
C ARG A 526 21.09 31.02 7.28
N GLY A 527 20.15 30.94 8.19
CA GLY A 527 20.26 30.09 9.37
C GLY A 527 21.45 30.39 10.28
N SER A 528 21.92 31.64 10.30
CA SER A 528 23.11 32.04 11.09
C SER A 528 22.82 32.17 12.58
N ASN A 529 21.54 32.31 12.96
CA ASN A 529 21.08 32.43 14.35
C ASN A 529 20.00 31.38 14.67
N LEU A 530 20.08 30.21 14.05
CA LEU A 530 19.11 29.11 14.24
C LEU A 530 19.82 27.83 14.61
N LEU A 531 19.24 27.13 15.59
CA LEU A 531 19.57 25.75 15.94
C LEU A 531 18.32 24.90 15.68
N VAL A 532 18.40 24.02 14.69
CA VAL A 532 17.29 23.13 14.32
C VAL A 532 17.57 21.73 14.86
N ARG A 533 16.54 21.13 15.48
CA ARG A 533 16.60 19.75 16.01
C ARG A 533 16.64 18.72 14.88
N ASP A 534 17.12 17.50 15.18
CA ASP A 534 17.21 16.40 14.22
C ASP A 534 15.84 15.96 13.65
N GLY A 535 14.74 16.15 14.40
CA GLY A 535 13.37 15.94 13.92
C GLY A 535 12.92 16.86 12.78
N GLY A 536 13.67 17.96 12.54
CA GLY A 536 13.37 18.92 11.51
C GLY A 536 12.23 19.88 11.84
N ILE A 537 11.66 20.49 10.81
CA ILE A 537 10.54 21.44 10.88
C ILE A 537 9.38 20.90 10.05
N PRO A 538 8.22 20.62 10.65
CA PRO A 538 7.01 20.25 9.90
C PRO A 538 6.43 21.46 9.18
N GLY A 539 5.71 21.23 8.08
CA GLY A 539 5.11 22.27 7.27
C GLY A 539 6.11 23.02 6.37
N VAL A 540 5.83 24.28 6.10
CA VAL A 540 6.55 25.10 5.12
C VAL A 540 7.66 25.89 5.79
N VAL A 541 8.88 25.78 5.24
CA VAL A 541 10.02 26.66 5.51
C VAL A 541 10.29 27.48 4.26
N ALA A 542 9.89 28.75 4.27
CA ALA A 542 10.08 29.67 3.15
C ALA A 542 11.45 30.35 3.21
N HIS A 543 12.19 30.25 2.12
CA HIS A 543 13.51 30.87 1.96
C HIS A 543 13.46 31.94 0.86
N LEU A 544 13.44 33.20 1.25
CA LEU A 544 13.27 34.34 0.36
C LEU A 544 14.61 34.76 -0.24
N ALA A 545 15.15 33.94 -1.16
CA ALA A 545 16.48 34.09 -1.73
C ALA A 545 16.48 34.06 -3.28
N ARG A 546 15.34 34.34 -3.91
CA ARG A 546 15.18 34.38 -5.37
C ARG A 546 14.34 35.59 -5.82
N GLY A 547 14.35 35.83 -7.12
CA GLY A 547 13.45 36.78 -7.79
C GLY A 547 13.46 38.18 -7.15
N GLU A 548 12.25 38.65 -6.82
CA GLU A 548 12.01 39.98 -6.27
C GLU A 548 12.67 40.20 -4.91
N PHE A 549 12.86 39.18 -4.12
CA PHE A 549 13.48 39.24 -2.81
C PHE A 549 14.99 39.54 -2.84
N LEU A 550 15.61 39.51 -4.02
CA LEU A 550 17.04 39.87 -4.24
C LEU A 550 17.19 41.23 -4.92
N ARG A 551 16.14 41.95 -5.25
CA ARG A 551 16.23 43.30 -5.82
C ARG A 551 16.96 44.22 -4.85
N CYS A 552 17.82 45.09 -5.37
CA CYS A 552 18.54 46.05 -4.58
C CYS A 552 18.86 47.28 -5.47
N GLU A 553 18.16 48.38 -5.24
CA GLU A 553 18.17 49.56 -6.11
C GLU A 553 18.42 50.83 -5.31
N VAL A 554 19.19 51.77 -5.88
CA VAL A 554 19.48 53.06 -5.26
C VAL A 554 18.52 54.11 -5.83
N ASN A 555 17.85 54.84 -4.96
CA ASN A 555 16.93 55.91 -5.28
C ASN A 555 17.28 57.19 -4.49
N GLY A 556 18.18 57.98 -5.03
CA GLY A 556 18.72 59.16 -4.33
C GLY A 556 19.62 58.76 -3.17
N ASP A 557 19.23 59.10 -1.96
CA ASP A 557 19.89 58.73 -0.71
C ASP A 557 19.27 57.52 0.00
N GLU A 558 18.29 56.89 -0.62
CA GLU A 558 17.65 55.65 -0.14
C GLU A 558 18.10 54.45 -0.96
N ILE A 559 18.18 53.27 -0.33
CA ILE A 559 18.36 51.97 -0.98
C ILE A 559 17.12 51.14 -0.72
N ALA A 560 16.37 50.78 -1.78
CA ALA A 560 15.31 49.80 -1.74
C ALA A 560 15.90 48.39 -1.92
N ALA A 561 15.75 47.54 -0.92
CA ALA A 561 16.35 46.21 -0.95
C ALA A 561 15.38 45.12 -0.48
N GLY A 562 15.32 44.01 -1.22
CA GLY A 562 14.58 42.81 -0.86
C GLY A 562 15.20 42.11 0.36
N VAL A 563 14.36 41.40 1.11
CA VAL A 563 14.75 40.74 2.37
C VAL A 563 15.78 39.61 2.20
N GLY A 564 15.93 39.08 1.00
CA GLY A 564 16.94 38.06 0.63
C GLY A 564 18.34 38.62 0.37
N VAL A 565 18.48 39.92 0.20
CA VAL A 565 19.79 40.60 -0.03
C VAL A 565 20.68 40.43 1.19
N LYS A 566 21.96 40.09 0.95
CA LYS A 566 22.94 39.95 2.02
C LYS A 566 23.40 41.33 2.50
N PHE A 567 23.64 41.49 3.78
CA PHE A 567 24.20 42.73 4.35
C PHE A 567 25.47 43.23 3.63
N LYS A 568 26.41 42.32 3.33
CA LYS A 568 27.62 42.63 2.56
C LYS A 568 27.32 43.18 1.16
N GLN A 569 26.26 42.70 0.49
CA GLN A 569 25.86 43.20 -0.84
C GLN A 569 25.27 44.61 -0.74
N LEU A 570 24.44 44.87 0.28
CA LEU A 570 23.90 46.19 0.54
C LEU A 570 25.01 47.22 0.81
N SER A 571 25.93 46.89 1.73
CA SER A 571 27.07 47.75 2.05
C SER A 571 27.97 48.03 0.83
N ALA A 572 28.21 47.00 0.00
CA ALA A 572 28.99 47.18 -1.24
C ALA A 572 28.29 48.11 -2.26
N LEU A 573 26.96 47.99 -2.41
CA LEU A 573 26.15 48.86 -3.27
C LEU A 573 26.14 50.29 -2.76
N ALA A 574 25.93 50.50 -1.46
CA ALA A 574 25.97 51.83 -0.82
C ALA A 574 27.32 52.50 -1.09
N ARG A 575 28.44 51.81 -0.86
CA ARG A 575 29.79 52.33 -1.14
C ARG A 575 29.95 52.71 -2.61
N ALA A 576 29.51 51.83 -3.54
CA ALA A 576 29.61 52.10 -4.98
C ALA A 576 28.79 53.32 -5.41
N SER A 577 27.73 53.64 -4.66
CA SER A 577 26.82 54.78 -4.89
C SER A 577 27.17 56.01 -4.05
N SER A 578 28.32 56.01 -3.35
CA SER A 578 28.74 57.07 -2.45
C SER A 578 27.77 57.38 -1.31
N LEU A 579 27.04 56.37 -0.84
CA LEU A 579 26.15 56.45 0.31
C LEU A 579 26.84 55.87 1.56
N GLY A 580 26.77 56.57 2.68
CA GLY A 580 27.31 56.16 3.98
C GLY A 580 26.22 55.68 4.97
N GLY A 581 26.67 55.22 6.14
CA GLY A 581 25.79 54.84 7.26
C GLY A 581 25.51 53.36 7.38
N VAL A 582 25.92 52.53 6.38
CA VAL A 582 25.72 51.08 6.36
C VAL A 582 27.02 50.26 6.29
N GLU A 583 28.16 50.88 6.53
CA GLU A 583 29.51 50.27 6.48
C GLU A 583 29.64 49.12 7.48
N TRP A 584 29.05 49.26 8.64
CA TRP A 584 29.06 48.28 9.72
C TRP A 584 28.32 46.97 9.35
N MET A 585 27.46 47.00 8.32
CA MET A 585 26.73 45.84 7.82
C MET A 585 27.61 44.82 7.10
N GLU A 586 28.82 45.20 6.61
CA GLU A 586 29.69 44.32 5.85
C GLU A 586 30.10 43.07 6.63
N GLY A 587 30.32 43.21 7.93
CA GLY A 587 30.75 42.11 8.82
C GLY A 587 29.62 41.20 9.33
N ILE A 588 28.34 41.54 9.08
CA ILE A 588 27.23 40.75 9.62
C ILE A 588 26.90 39.60 8.69
N PRO A 589 26.97 38.34 9.18
CA PRO A 589 26.54 37.17 8.39
C PRO A 589 25.03 37.08 8.39
N GLY A 590 24.38 37.18 7.22
CA GLY A 590 22.91 37.04 7.12
C GLY A 590 22.31 37.76 5.93
N ASN A 591 20.99 37.65 5.81
CA ASN A 591 20.17 38.39 4.88
C ASN A 591 19.43 39.52 5.62
N LEU A 592 19.02 40.56 4.90
CA LEU A 592 18.32 41.73 5.45
C LEU A 592 17.09 41.34 6.27
N GLY A 593 16.25 40.40 5.79
CA GLY A 593 15.06 39.95 6.52
C GLY A 593 15.38 39.36 7.89
N GLY A 594 16.42 38.54 7.99
CA GLY A 594 16.93 38.05 9.28
C GLY A 594 17.47 39.14 10.17
N GLY A 595 18.16 40.12 9.59
CA GLY A 595 18.67 41.30 10.30
C GLY A 595 17.58 42.21 10.84
N LEU A 596 16.53 42.45 10.05
CA LEU A 596 15.34 43.17 10.50
C LEU A 596 14.67 42.45 11.67
N ARG A 597 14.44 41.15 11.56
CA ARG A 597 13.80 40.32 12.62
C ARG A 597 14.58 40.39 13.95
N MET A 598 15.89 40.42 13.89
CA MET A 598 16.80 40.40 15.05
C MET A 598 17.28 41.80 15.47
N ASN A 599 16.92 42.86 14.75
CA ASN A 599 17.52 44.18 14.85
C ASN A 599 19.06 44.08 14.91
N ALA A 600 19.65 43.35 13.94
CA ALA A 600 21.06 43.03 13.93
C ALA A 600 21.92 44.31 13.94
N GLY A 601 22.94 44.32 14.73
CA GLY A 601 23.81 45.47 14.88
C GLY A 601 25.29 45.12 15.04
N ALA A 602 26.14 46.07 14.75
CA ALA A 602 27.60 46.03 14.96
C ALA A 602 28.17 47.44 15.10
N MET A 603 29.30 47.58 15.78
CA MET A 603 30.03 48.86 15.90
C MET A 603 29.16 50.01 16.45
N GLY A 604 28.18 49.72 17.29
CA GLY A 604 27.30 50.71 17.90
C GLY A 604 26.10 51.18 17.06
N ALA A 605 25.92 50.61 15.86
CA ALA A 605 24.75 50.86 14.99
C ALA A 605 23.90 49.60 14.85
N GLN A 606 22.59 49.76 14.59
CA GLN A 606 21.60 48.73 14.47
C GLN A 606 20.80 48.88 13.18
N THR A 607 20.17 47.78 12.71
CA THR A 607 19.41 47.76 11.46
C THR A 607 18.30 48.80 11.45
N PHE A 608 17.55 48.93 12.55
CA PHE A 608 16.42 49.88 12.61
C PHE A 608 16.88 51.35 12.64
N ASP A 609 18.11 51.66 12.94
CA ASP A 609 18.63 53.04 12.86
C ASP A 609 18.66 53.57 11.41
N GLN A 610 18.67 52.64 10.43
CA GLN A 610 18.75 52.93 9.00
C GLN A 610 17.47 52.69 8.21
N VAL A 611 16.42 52.09 8.83
CA VAL A 611 15.18 51.75 8.15
C VAL A 611 14.26 52.98 8.06
N VAL A 612 14.00 53.45 6.85
CA VAL A 612 13.06 54.55 6.57
C VAL A 612 11.62 54.01 6.40
N ARG A 613 11.49 52.93 5.65
CA ARG A 613 10.22 52.27 5.36
C ARG A 613 10.39 50.73 5.33
N LEU A 614 9.35 50.01 5.75
CA LEU A 614 9.29 48.57 5.71
C LEU A 614 7.96 48.14 5.09
N ARG A 615 8.03 47.23 4.10
CA ARG A 615 6.88 46.51 3.59
C ARG A 615 6.89 45.09 4.19
N PHE A 616 5.80 44.63 4.69
CA PHE A 616 5.64 43.31 5.31
C PHE A 616 4.35 42.65 4.83
N CYS A 617 4.30 41.34 4.96
CA CYS A 617 3.14 40.50 4.74
C CYS A 617 2.70 39.95 6.12
N ASP A 618 1.43 40.02 6.43
CA ASP A 618 0.82 39.38 7.58
C ASP A 618 0.13 38.06 7.18
N HIS A 619 -0.70 37.51 8.06
CA HIS A 619 -1.37 36.23 7.81
C HIS A 619 -2.52 36.31 6.81
N ASP A 620 -2.94 37.52 6.46
CA ASP A 620 -3.99 37.76 5.45
C ASP A 620 -3.38 37.92 4.02
N GLY A 621 -2.04 37.92 3.90
CA GLY A 621 -1.31 38.03 2.62
C GLY A 621 -0.88 39.49 2.24
#